data_2cbdf67b440dadfa93d2cb878ad346a4
#
_entry.id   2cbdf67b440dadfa93d2cb878ad346a4
#
_cell.length_a   1.000
_cell.length_b   1.000
_cell.length_c   1.000
_cell.angle_alpha   90.00
_cell.angle_beta   90.00
_cell.angle_gamma   90.00
#
_symmetry.space_group_name_H-M   'P 1'
#
loop_
_entity.id
_entity.type
_entity.pdbx_description
1 polymer ?
#
loop_
_entity_poly.entity_id
_entity_poly.type
_entity_poly.pdbx_seq_one_letter_code
_entity_poly.pdbx_strand_id
1 'polypeptide(L)'
;MKQEKSITDILTNMNTNVSPTERVVSGVAGGALIALGIKQGGATGVLLSILGGGLTLRGATGHCQVYDAMDINTANEHQPRHFGAGSKKSPFSKGLLPTSKIHVNKSVTINKSPAELYQFWRNFENLPKFMTHLEAVTVTGEKTSFWKAKAPLGTTVEWNAEITSEQENERIGWKSVEGSDIPNSGVVEFKPTSTRGTEVRVVLTYEPPAGQLGAMVAKLFGEEPSQQVYGDLYRFKSLMESGEVITVEGQPSGREPQSKKASA
;
A
#
# COMPACT_ATOMS: atom_id res chain seq x y z
N MET A 1 -14.86 1.85 -54.37
CA MET A 1 -15.71 1.01 -53.50
C MET A 1 -15.16 1.13 -52.08
N LYS A 2 -15.87 1.91 -51.20
CA LYS A 2 -15.55 1.94 -49.78
C LYS A 2 -16.17 0.71 -49.13
N GLN A 3 -15.33 -0.20 -48.58
CA GLN A 3 -15.82 -1.34 -47.80
C GLN A 3 -16.47 -0.75 -46.50
N GLU A 4 -17.76 -0.97 -46.34
CA GLU A 4 -18.45 -0.80 -45.09
C GLU A 4 -17.89 -1.82 -44.10
N LYS A 5 -17.13 -1.37 -43.10
CA LYS A 5 -16.70 -2.22 -42.01
C LYS A 5 -17.94 -2.66 -41.22
N SER A 6 -18.18 -3.96 -41.15
CA SER A 6 -19.26 -4.54 -40.37
C SER A 6 -19.11 -4.14 -38.87
N ILE A 7 -20.24 -3.91 -38.22
CA ILE A 7 -20.29 -3.62 -36.76
C ILE A 7 -19.57 -4.75 -35.97
N THR A 8 -19.62 -5.96 -36.48
CA THR A 8 -18.88 -7.13 -35.93
C THR A 8 -17.36 -6.95 -36.00
N ASP A 9 -16.82 -6.35 -37.09
CA ASP A 9 -15.36 -6.10 -37.21
C ASP A 9 -14.89 -5.00 -36.29
N ILE A 10 -15.76 -4.05 -35.95
CA ILE A 10 -15.47 -2.98 -34.98
C ILE A 10 -15.45 -3.55 -33.55
N LEU A 11 -16.37 -4.45 -33.22
CA LEU A 11 -16.47 -5.06 -31.88
C LEU A 11 -15.36 -6.10 -31.59
N THR A 12 -14.86 -6.80 -32.62
CA THR A 12 -13.79 -7.79 -32.46
C THR A 12 -12.39 -7.19 -32.47
N ASN A 13 -12.22 -5.95 -32.93
CA ASN A 13 -10.93 -5.27 -32.99
C ASN A 13 -10.70 -4.26 -31.87
N MET A 14 -11.55 -4.21 -30.86
CA MET A 14 -11.33 -3.43 -29.65
C MET A 14 -10.34 -4.16 -28.75
N ASN A 15 -9.18 -3.55 -28.51
CA ASN A 15 -8.21 -4.07 -27.54
C ASN A 15 -8.90 -4.27 -26.19
N THR A 16 -9.04 -5.51 -25.76
CA THR A 16 -9.62 -5.81 -24.44
C THR A 16 -8.62 -5.42 -23.37
N ASN A 17 -9.04 -4.59 -22.42
CA ASN A 17 -8.24 -4.16 -21.28
C ASN A 17 -8.85 -4.58 -19.92
N VAL A 18 -9.89 -5.43 -19.95
CA VAL A 18 -10.61 -5.94 -18.78
C VAL A 18 -10.51 -7.46 -18.74
N SER A 19 -10.11 -8.02 -17.57
CA SER A 19 -9.97 -9.47 -17.38
C SER A 19 -11.31 -10.21 -17.51
N PRO A 20 -11.30 -11.51 -17.89
CA PRO A 20 -12.53 -12.31 -18.03
C PRO A 20 -13.39 -12.32 -16.77
N THR A 21 -12.77 -12.40 -15.60
CA THR A 21 -13.47 -12.39 -14.30
C THR A 21 -14.17 -11.05 -14.05
N GLU A 22 -13.50 -9.94 -14.30
CA GLU A 22 -14.08 -8.60 -14.17
C GLU A 22 -15.22 -8.36 -15.17
N ARG A 23 -15.14 -8.93 -16.35
CA ARG A 23 -16.21 -8.84 -17.36
C ARG A 23 -17.49 -9.47 -16.86
N VAL A 24 -17.40 -10.68 -16.29
CA VAL A 24 -18.59 -11.38 -15.72
C VAL A 24 -19.17 -10.58 -14.57
N VAL A 25 -18.34 -10.12 -13.63
CA VAL A 25 -18.79 -9.32 -12.49
C VAL A 25 -19.45 -8.03 -12.94
N SER A 26 -18.85 -7.31 -13.90
CA SER A 26 -19.40 -6.06 -14.44
C SER A 26 -20.74 -6.29 -15.16
N GLY A 27 -20.87 -7.37 -15.91
CA GLY A 27 -22.12 -7.73 -16.60
C GLY A 27 -23.26 -8.01 -15.62
N VAL A 28 -23.00 -8.83 -14.59
CA VAL A 28 -23.99 -9.19 -13.56
C VAL A 28 -24.38 -7.96 -12.73
N ALA A 29 -23.40 -7.18 -12.25
CA ALA A 29 -23.65 -5.95 -11.48
C ALA A 29 -24.41 -4.91 -12.31
N GLY A 30 -24.03 -4.73 -13.58
CA GLY A 30 -24.70 -3.83 -14.49
C GLY A 30 -26.16 -4.21 -14.73
N GLY A 31 -26.44 -5.49 -14.97
CA GLY A 31 -27.82 -5.98 -15.11
C GLY A 31 -28.66 -5.78 -13.86
N ALA A 32 -28.08 -6.03 -12.67
CA ALA A 32 -28.76 -5.78 -11.40
C ALA A 32 -29.10 -4.29 -11.19
N LEU A 33 -28.17 -3.38 -11.52
CA LEU A 33 -28.39 -1.94 -11.41
C LEU A 33 -29.48 -1.45 -12.38
N ILE A 34 -29.54 -1.97 -13.61
CA ILE A 34 -30.61 -1.65 -14.57
C ILE A 34 -31.96 -2.10 -14.01
N ALA A 35 -32.05 -3.33 -13.51
CA ALA A 35 -33.30 -3.87 -12.93
C ALA A 35 -33.78 -3.04 -11.73
N LEU A 36 -32.85 -2.66 -10.84
CA LEU A 36 -33.16 -1.77 -9.71
C LEU A 36 -33.56 -0.37 -10.19
N GLY A 37 -32.89 0.17 -11.20
CA GLY A 37 -33.22 1.46 -11.78
C GLY A 37 -34.64 1.51 -12.38
N ILE A 38 -35.04 0.47 -13.11
CA ILE A 38 -36.38 0.30 -13.66
C ILE A 38 -37.42 0.23 -12.53
N LYS A 39 -37.11 -0.55 -11.49
CA LYS A 39 -38.03 -0.71 -10.33
C LYS A 39 -38.20 0.59 -9.53
N GLN A 40 -37.15 1.38 -9.39
CA GLN A 40 -37.16 2.60 -8.58
C GLN A 40 -37.83 3.78 -9.29
N GLY A 41 -37.72 3.87 -10.62
CA GLY A 41 -38.30 4.97 -11.41
C GLY A 41 -37.71 6.35 -11.06
N GLY A 42 -38.22 7.39 -11.70
CA GLY A 42 -37.78 8.77 -11.46
C GLY A 42 -36.31 9.05 -11.84
N ALA A 43 -35.77 10.18 -11.41
CA ALA A 43 -34.42 10.60 -11.73
C ALA A 43 -33.34 9.64 -11.21
N THR A 44 -33.55 9.09 -10.01
CA THR A 44 -32.63 8.10 -9.40
C THR A 44 -32.62 6.80 -10.20
N GLY A 45 -33.76 6.32 -10.67
CA GLY A 45 -33.87 5.13 -11.50
C GLY A 45 -33.17 5.30 -12.85
N VAL A 46 -33.28 6.46 -13.47
CA VAL A 46 -32.55 6.78 -14.70
C VAL A 46 -31.04 6.75 -14.48
N LEU A 47 -30.54 7.36 -13.39
CA LEU A 47 -29.13 7.38 -13.06
C LEU A 47 -28.58 5.94 -12.84
N LEU A 48 -29.32 5.12 -12.08
CA LEU A 48 -28.94 3.71 -11.85
C LEU A 48 -28.92 2.91 -13.15
N SER A 49 -29.86 3.14 -14.05
CA SER A 49 -29.93 2.47 -15.35
C SER A 49 -28.78 2.85 -16.26
N ILE A 50 -28.37 4.13 -16.27
CA ILE A 50 -27.21 4.61 -17.04
C ILE A 50 -25.91 3.99 -16.51
N LEU A 51 -25.70 3.98 -15.20
CA LEU A 51 -24.53 3.35 -14.56
C LEU A 51 -24.51 1.83 -14.83
N GLY A 52 -25.65 1.18 -14.71
CA GLY A 52 -25.80 -0.24 -15.02
C GLY A 52 -25.52 -0.57 -16.48
N GLY A 53 -25.99 0.27 -17.40
CA GLY A 53 -25.71 0.16 -18.83
C GLY A 53 -24.23 0.26 -19.15
N GLY A 54 -23.51 1.20 -18.55
CA GLY A 54 -22.06 1.36 -18.70
C GLY A 54 -21.30 0.12 -18.21
N LEU A 55 -21.66 -0.45 -17.07
CA LEU A 55 -21.05 -1.67 -16.53
C LEU A 55 -21.36 -2.89 -17.39
N THR A 56 -22.58 -3.02 -17.89
CA THR A 56 -22.96 -4.12 -18.80
C THR A 56 -22.17 -4.05 -20.10
N LEU A 57 -22.03 -2.85 -20.66
CA LEU A 57 -21.23 -2.62 -21.88
C LEU A 57 -19.76 -2.97 -21.66
N ARG A 58 -19.18 -2.57 -20.53
CA ARG A 58 -17.82 -2.95 -20.12
C ARG A 58 -17.65 -4.46 -20.03
N GLY A 59 -18.62 -5.15 -19.45
CA GLY A 59 -18.61 -6.60 -19.35
C GLY A 59 -18.68 -7.31 -20.72
N ALA A 60 -19.54 -6.80 -21.60
CA ALA A 60 -19.75 -7.36 -22.95
C ALA A 60 -18.55 -7.11 -23.88
N THR A 61 -18.06 -5.89 -23.94
CA THR A 61 -16.97 -5.50 -24.85
C THR A 61 -15.59 -5.89 -24.34
N GLY A 62 -15.43 -6.03 -23.00
CA GLY A 62 -14.11 -6.23 -22.39
C GLY A 62 -13.22 -5.00 -22.48
N HIS A 63 -13.77 -3.85 -22.85
CA HIS A 63 -13.08 -2.57 -22.97
C HIS A 63 -13.65 -1.56 -21.99
N CYS A 64 -12.79 -0.92 -21.23
CA CYS A 64 -13.13 0.12 -20.28
C CYS A 64 -12.39 1.41 -20.66
N GLN A 65 -13.13 2.44 -21.08
CA GLN A 65 -12.55 3.74 -21.42
C GLN A 65 -11.80 4.39 -20.26
N VAL A 66 -12.26 4.14 -19.02
CA VAL A 66 -11.59 4.63 -17.81
C VAL A 66 -10.24 3.92 -17.64
N TYR A 67 -10.19 2.61 -17.90
CA TYR A 67 -8.93 1.84 -17.87
C TYR A 67 -7.98 2.29 -18.98
N ASP A 68 -8.50 2.59 -20.16
CA ASP A 68 -7.72 3.09 -21.29
C ASP A 68 -7.13 4.48 -20.98
N ALA A 69 -7.93 5.38 -20.41
CA ALA A 69 -7.48 6.70 -19.98
C ALA A 69 -6.45 6.64 -18.83
N MET A 70 -6.44 5.56 -18.03
CA MET A 70 -5.52 5.32 -16.91
C MET A 70 -4.35 4.39 -17.26
N ASP A 71 -4.25 3.93 -18.52
CA ASP A 71 -3.24 2.96 -18.99
C ASP A 71 -3.23 1.64 -18.17
N ILE A 72 -4.44 1.18 -17.75
CA ILE A 72 -4.65 -0.05 -17.00
C ILE A 72 -5.10 -1.14 -17.96
N ASN A 73 -4.43 -2.29 -17.92
CA ASN A 73 -4.82 -3.48 -18.68
C ASN A 73 -4.78 -4.72 -17.79
N THR A 74 -5.96 -5.26 -17.45
CA THR A 74 -6.13 -6.45 -16.62
C THR A 74 -6.39 -7.72 -17.47
N ALA A 75 -6.51 -7.59 -18.79
CA ALA A 75 -6.79 -8.72 -19.68
C ALA A 75 -5.62 -9.72 -19.81
N ASN A 76 -4.39 -9.29 -19.51
CA ASN A 76 -3.16 -10.05 -19.71
C ASN A 76 -2.56 -10.62 -18.41
N GLU A 77 -3.35 -11.26 -17.58
CA GLU A 77 -2.89 -11.83 -16.29
C GLU A 77 -1.89 -13.01 -16.42
N HIS A 78 -1.58 -13.48 -17.64
CA HIS A 78 -0.78 -14.70 -17.86
C HIS A 78 0.44 -14.56 -18.78
N GLN A 79 0.96 -13.33 -19.05
CA GLN A 79 2.21 -13.21 -19.83
C GLN A 79 3.34 -12.57 -19.02
N PRO A 80 4.55 -13.17 -18.97
CA PRO A 80 5.73 -12.54 -18.40
C PRO A 80 6.10 -11.30 -19.25
N ARG A 81 6.21 -10.15 -18.61
CA ARG A 81 6.48 -8.87 -19.26
C ARG A 81 7.89 -8.84 -19.83
N HIS A 82 8.02 -8.81 -21.15
CA HIS A 82 9.24 -8.37 -21.83
C HIS A 82 9.39 -6.86 -21.65
N PHE A 83 10.49 -6.45 -21.03
CA PHE A 83 10.90 -5.05 -20.92
C PHE A 83 11.28 -4.51 -22.32
N GLY A 84 10.42 -3.72 -22.92
CA GLY A 84 10.67 -2.91 -24.11
C GLY A 84 10.66 -1.43 -23.75
N ALA A 85 11.73 -0.74 -24.13
CA ALA A 85 12.00 0.65 -23.82
C ALA A 85 10.94 1.62 -24.38
N GLY A 86 10.56 2.63 -23.57
CA GLY A 86 9.95 3.87 -24.06
C GLY A 86 8.48 4.09 -23.70
N SER A 87 8.13 4.25 -22.44
CA SER A 87 6.84 4.80 -22.05
C SER A 87 7.01 6.16 -21.35
N LYS A 88 6.41 7.19 -21.95
CA LYS A 88 6.35 8.53 -21.37
C LYS A 88 5.53 8.47 -20.08
N LYS A 89 6.12 8.89 -18.96
CA LYS A 89 5.49 8.96 -17.64
C LYS A 89 4.25 9.86 -17.70
N SER A 90 3.08 9.28 -17.57
CA SER A 90 1.84 10.02 -17.31
C SER A 90 1.85 10.51 -15.87
N PRO A 91 1.51 11.81 -15.58
CA PRO A 91 1.50 12.35 -14.23
C PRO A 91 0.37 11.83 -13.34
N PHE A 92 -0.54 11.01 -13.86
CA PHE A 92 -1.75 10.52 -13.15
C PHE A 92 -1.67 9.08 -12.63
N SER A 93 -0.53 8.37 -12.78
CA SER A 93 -0.38 6.99 -12.28
C SER A 93 -0.04 6.90 -10.79
N LYS A 94 -0.18 8.00 -10.03
CA LYS A 94 -0.07 7.99 -8.57
C LYS A 94 -1.46 7.85 -7.97
N GLY A 95 -1.88 6.61 -7.68
CA GLY A 95 -2.86 6.44 -6.64
C GLY A 95 -4.13 5.64 -6.89
N LEU A 96 -4.08 4.48 -7.54
CA LEU A 96 -5.10 3.43 -7.29
C LEU A 96 -4.44 2.05 -7.36
N LEU A 97 -4.15 1.50 -6.16
CA LEU A 97 -3.77 0.13 -5.86
C LEU A 97 -2.55 -0.42 -6.61
N PRO A 98 -1.32 -0.18 -6.12
CA PRO A 98 -0.17 -0.93 -6.61
C PRO A 98 -0.28 -2.38 -6.11
N THR A 99 -0.54 -3.33 -7.02
CA THR A 99 -0.26 -4.77 -6.83
C THR A 99 1.23 -5.06 -6.89
N SER A 100 2.07 -4.03 -6.92
CA SER A 100 3.53 -4.16 -6.95
C SER A 100 4.10 -4.14 -5.53
N LYS A 101 5.05 -5.03 -5.27
CA LYS A 101 5.83 -5.02 -4.03
C LYS A 101 6.43 -3.64 -3.79
N ILE A 102 6.24 -3.12 -2.60
CA ILE A 102 6.82 -1.85 -2.18
C ILE A 102 8.12 -2.15 -1.45
N HIS A 103 9.20 -1.53 -1.93
CA HIS A 103 10.52 -1.65 -1.34
C HIS A 103 10.92 -0.34 -0.66
N VAL A 104 11.24 -0.43 0.61
CA VAL A 104 11.77 0.68 1.41
C VAL A 104 13.19 0.35 1.83
N ASN A 105 14.10 1.30 1.70
CA ASN A 105 15.48 1.19 2.15
C ASN A 105 15.88 2.53 2.78
N LYS A 106 16.03 2.54 4.10
CA LYS A 106 16.38 3.74 4.86
C LYS A 106 17.43 3.42 5.91
N SER A 107 18.29 4.40 6.21
CA SER A 107 19.27 4.27 7.29
C SER A 107 19.38 5.56 8.09
N VAL A 108 19.89 5.42 9.32
CA VAL A 108 20.23 6.51 10.23
C VAL A 108 21.47 6.12 11.03
N THR A 109 22.35 7.09 11.33
CA THR A 109 23.47 6.85 12.23
C THR A 109 23.09 7.23 13.66
N ILE A 110 23.28 6.31 14.60
CA ILE A 110 22.96 6.45 16.03
C ILE A 110 24.26 6.34 16.81
N ASN A 111 24.48 7.24 17.76
CA ASN A 111 25.68 7.27 18.59
C ASN A 111 25.61 6.27 19.75
N LYS A 112 25.49 4.99 19.39
CA LYS A 112 25.46 3.82 20.27
C LYS A 112 26.24 2.67 19.62
N SER A 113 26.61 1.68 20.41
CA SER A 113 27.24 0.47 19.92
C SER A 113 26.25 -0.42 19.14
N PRO A 114 26.72 -1.25 18.19
CA PRO A 114 25.85 -2.20 17.51
C PRO A 114 25.13 -3.14 18.49
N ALA A 115 25.81 -3.58 19.56
CA ALA A 115 25.24 -4.47 20.55
C ALA A 115 24.06 -3.85 21.31
N GLU A 116 24.19 -2.58 21.76
CA GLU A 116 23.08 -1.88 22.45
C GLU A 116 21.85 -1.75 21.54
N LEU A 117 22.06 -1.36 20.27
CA LEU A 117 20.99 -1.17 19.31
C LEU A 117 20.33 -2.50 18.91
N TYR A 118 21.14 -3.53 18.70
CA TYR A 118 20.67 -4.88 18.39
C TYR A 118 19.82 -5.44 19.53
N GLN A 119 20.33 -5.43 20.75
CA GLN A 119 19.61 -5.94 21.93
C GLN A 119 18.28 -5.24 22.14
N PHE A 120 18.24 -3.91 21.98
CA PHE A 120 17.01 -3.15 22.09
C PHE A 120 16.01 -3.55 20.99
N TRP A 121 16.46 -3.66 19.75
CA TRP A 121 15.61 -4.02 18.62
C TRP A 121 15.16 -5.49 18.66
N ARG A 122 16.05 -6.40 19.08
CA ARG A 122 15.76 -7.84 19.18
C ARG A 122 14.63 -8.16 20.16
N ASN A 123 14.48 -7.37 21.19
CA ASN A 123 13.26 -7.38 21.98
C ASN A 123 12.15 -6.63 21.22
N PHE A 124 11.43 -7.38 20.38
CA PHE A 124 10.41 -6.83 19.50
C PHE A 124 9.28 -6.11 20.23
N GLU A 125 9.06 -6.38 21.52
CA GLU A 125 8.10 -5.66 22.36
C GLU A 125 8.50 -4.18 22.60
N ASN A 126 9.74 -3.81 22.26
CA ASN A 126 10.20 -2.43 22.29
C ASN A 126 9.81 -1.64 21.03
N LEU A 127 9.51 -2.32 19.91
CA LEU A 127 9.27 -1.66 18.62
C LEU A 127 8.12 -0.64 18.66
N PRO A 128 6.98 -0.89 19.35
CA PRO A 128 5.91 0.10 19.47
C PRO A 128 6.31 1.40 20.16
N LYS A 129 7.43 1.41 20.91
CA LYS A 129 7.93 2.61 21.57
C LYS A 129 8.37 3.69 20.57
N PHE A 130 8.79 3.30 19.37
CA PHE A 130 9.25 4.24 18.34
C PHE A 130 8.57 4.06 16.97
N MET A 131 7.96 2.91 16.70
CA MET A 131 7.13 2.65 15.52
C MET A 131 5.67 2.97 15.87
N THR A 132 5.26 4.23 15.67
CA THR A 132 3.96 4.75 16.16
C THR A 132 2.73 4.09 15.54
N HIS A 133 2.90 3.45 14.39
CA HIS A 133 1.86 2.68 13.72
C HIS A 133 1.62 1.30 14.36
N LEU A 134 2.59 0.76 15.09
CA LEU A 134 2.41 -0.47 15.84
C LEU A 134 1.63 -0.20 17.14
N GLU A 135 0.63 -1.02 17.40
CA GLU A 135 -0.11 -1.01 18.66
C GLU A 135 0.61 -1.90 19.68
N ALA A 136 0.97 -3.12 19.27
CA ALA A 136 1.67 -4.09 20.09
C ALA A 136 2.48 -5.07 19.23
N VAL A 137 3.53 -5.60 19.82
CA VAL A 137 4.22 -6.79 19.34
C VAL A 137 4.39 -7.73 20.52
N THR A 138 4.01 -8.99 20.35
CA THR A 138 4.13 -10.03 21.37
C THR A 138 5.04 -11.14 20.87
N VAL A 139 6.07 -11.48 21.61
CA VAL A 139 6.95 -12.61 21.31
C VAL A 139 6.22 -13.89 21.68
N THR A 140 5.94 -14.75 20.69
CA THR A 140 5.19 -16.00 20.87
C THR A 140 6.09 -17.24 20.93
N GLY A 141 7.38 -17.08 20.61
CA GLY A 141 8.38 -18.14 20.66
C GLY A 141 9.78 -17.58 20.40
N GLU A 142 10.79 -18.41 20.39
CA GLU A 142 12.19 -17.99 20.20
C GLU A 142 12.41 -17.18 18.92
N LYS A 143 11.73 -17.57 17.83
CA LYS A 143 11.83 -16.93 16.51
C LYS A 143 10.51 -16.40 15.98
N THR A 144 9.43 -16.52 16.75
CA THR A 144 8.08 -16.16 16.31
C THR A 144 7.51 -15.02 17.13
N SER A 145 6.74 -14.18 16.48
CA SER A 145 6.10 -13.01 17.09
C SER A 145 4.77 -12.70 16.43
N PHE A 146 3.84 -12.15 17.21
CA PHE A 146 2.55 -11.64 16.77
C PHE A 146 2.58 -10.12 16.78
N TRP A 147 2.13 -9.52 15.69
CA TRP A 147 2.18 -8.09 15.45
C TRP A 147 0.78 -7.54 15.26
N LYS A 148 0.53 -6.39 15.86
CA LYS A 148 -0.72 -5.66 15.76
C LYS A 148 -0.44 -4.22 15.41
N ALA A 149 -1.01 -3.73 14.30
CA ALA A 149 -0.83 -2.38 13.82
C ALA A 149 -2.16 -1.64 13.76
N LYS A 150 -2.11 -0.33 14.02
CA LYS A 150 -3.25 0.59 13.96
C LYS A 150 -3.65 0.80 12.51
N ALA A 151 -4.92 0.60 12.19
CA ALA A 151 -5.47 0.87 10.87
C ALA A 151 -6.50 2.01 10.95
N PRO A 152 -6.90 2.60 9.81
CA PRO A 152 -7.89 3.68 9.77
C PRO A 152 -9.21 3.30 10.45
N LEU A 153 -9.96 4.30 10.87
CA LEU A 153 -11.26 4.16 11.51
C LEU A 153 -11.25 3.37 12.84
N GLY A 154 -10.08 3.33 13.52
CA GLY A 154 -9.96 2.60 14.78
C GLY A 154 -9.90 1.08 14.63
N THR A 155 -9.70 0.59 13.42
CA THR A 155 -9.49 -0.84 13.17
C THR A 155 -8.02 -1.23 13.37
N THR A 156 -7.73 -2.52 13.39
CA THR A 156 -6.36 -3.05 13.50
C THR A 156 -6.10 -4.07 12.41
N VAL A 157 -4.84 -4.23 12.07
CA VAL A 157 -4.34 -5.28 11.19
C VAL A 157 -3.34 -6.12 11.96
N GLU A 158 -3.42 -7.43 11.83
CA GLU A 158 -2.67 -8.37 12.64
C GLU A 158 -1.96 -9.40 11.77
N TRP A 159 -0.76 -9.80 12.17
CA TRP A 159 -0.03 -10.86 11.48
C TRP A 159 0.95 -11.55 12.41
N ASN A 160 1.29 -12.79 12.05
CA ASN A 160 2.40 -13.51 12.65
C ASN A 160 3.65 -13.34 11.79
N ALA A 161 4.81 -13.24 12.43
CA ALA A 161 6.10 -13.14 11.77
C ALA A 161 7.11 -14.08 12.38
N GLU A 162 8.08 -14.49 11.57
CA GLU A 162 9.20 -15.32 11.99
C GLU A 162 10.54 -14.67 11.64
N ILE A 163 11.55 -14.90 12.47
CA ILE A 163 12.94 -14.53 12.19
C ILE A 163 13.49 -15.54 11.18
N THR A 164 13.84 -15.05 9.99
CA THR A 164 14.37 -15.86 8.90
C THR A 164 15.90 -15.93 8.89
N SER A 165 16.55 -14.91 9.42
CA SER A 165 18.00 -14.86 9.59
C SER A 165 18.36 -13.96 10.76
N GLU A 166 19.37 -14.38 11.52
CA GLU A 166 19.84 -13.61 12.67
C GLU A 166 21.36 -13.77 12.78
N GLN A 167 22.03 -12.65 12.96
CA GLN A 167 23.44 -12.57 13.25
C GLN A 167 23.60 -11.56 14.39
N GLU A 168 24.02 -12.05 15.54
CA GLU A 168 24.09 -11.26 16.76
C GLU A 168 24.89 -9.98 16.57
N ASN A 169 24.34 -8.85 17.02
CA ASN A 169 24.89 -7.50 16.92
C ASN A 169 25.10 -6.98 15.48
N GLU A 170 24.67 -7.72 14.44
CA GLU A 170 24.87 -7.33 13.05
C GLU A 170 23.56 -7.18 12.28
N ARG A 171 22.65 -8.18 12.36
CA ARG A 171 21.43 -8.17 11.56
C ARG A 171 20.32 -9.06 12.09
N ILE A 172 19.09 -8.68 11.82
CA ILE A 172 17.88 -9.47 12.04
C ILE A 172 17.02 -9.39 10.78
N GLY A 173 16.73 -10.54 10.18
CA GLY A 173 15.79 -10.67 9.06
C GLY A 173 14.50 -11.31 9.53
N TRP A 174 13.37 -10.85 9.04
CA TRP A 174 12.04 -11.37 9.35
C TRP A 174 11.17 -11.52 8.13
N LYS A 175 10.13 -12.33 8.27
CA LYS A 175 9.07 -12.50 7.26
C LYS A 175 7.75 -12.79 7.96
N SER A 176 6.65 -12.27 7.42
CA SER A 176 5.31 -12.68 7.85
C SER A 176 5.05 -14.13 7.47
N VAL A 177 4.30 -14.84 8.30
CA VAL A 177 3.89 -16.23 8.05
C VAL A 177 2.86 -16.24 6.89
N GLU A 178 2.82 -17.34 6.15
CA GLU A 178 1.87 -17.53 5.05
C GLU A 178 0.42 -17.41 5.55
N GLY A 179 -0.42 -16.73 4.76
CA GLY A 179 -1.79 -16.44 5.15
C GLY A 179 -1.96 -15.18 6.01
N SER A 180 -0.90 -14.41 6.25
CA SER A 180 -0.98 -13.12 6.94
C SER A 180 -1.74 -12.08 6.12
N ASP A 181 -2.50 -11.21 6.79
CA ASP A 181 -3.25 -10.11 6.16
C ASP A 181 -2.33 -9.16 5.37
N ILE A 182 -1.10 -9.00 5.82
CA ILE A 182 -0.07 -8.18 5.17
C ILE A 182 1.19 -9.02 4.94
N PRO A 183 1.40 -9.59 3.74
CA PRO A 183 2.66 -10.21 3.38
C PRO A 183 3.79 -9.19 3.43
N ASN A 184 4.74 -9.39 4.34
CA ASN A 184 5.88 -8.50 4.50
C ASN A 184 7.15 -9.29 4.85
N SER A 185 8.29 -8.72 4.50
CA SER A 185 9.59 -9.22 4.90
C SER A 185 10.58 -8.07 4.99
N GLY A 186 11.59 -8.21 5.81
CA GLY A 186 12.59 -7.17 5.93
C GLY A 186 13.86 -7.64 6.61
N VAL A 187 14.81 -6.74 6.67
CA VAL A 187 16.06 -6.89 7.41
C VAL A 187 16.43 -5.57 8.05
N VAL A 188 16.89 -5.61 9.28
CA VAL A 188 17.60 -4.52 9.93
C VAL A 188 19.06 -4.92 10.08
N GLU A 189 19.95 -4.00 9.74
CA GLU A 189 21.40 -4.17 9.83
C GLU A 189 21.98 -3.11 10.77
N PHE A 190 22.97 -3.50 11.58
CA PHE A 190 23.68 -2.65 12.53
C PHE A 190 25.17 -2.64 12.18
N LYS A 191 25.61 -1.62 11.46
CA LYS A 191 27.01 -1.51 10.99
C LYS A 191 27.75 -0.43 11.75
N PRO A 192 28.88 -0.76 12.44
CA PRO A 192 29.69 0.28 13.06
C PRO A 192 30.20 1.24 12.00
N THR A 193 30.18 2.55 12.29
CA THR A 193 30.72 3.56 11.39
C THR A 193 32.22 3.80 11.68
N SER A 194 32.96 4.28 10.71
CA SER A 194 34.38 4.58 10.87
C SER A 194 34.67 5.76 11.81
N THR A 195 33.68 6.60 12.07
CA THR A 195 33.87 7.80 12.87
C THR A 195 33.27 7.66 14.26
N ARG A 196 31.95 7.48 14.35
CA ARG A 196 31.24 7.39 15.64
C ARG A 196 29.87 6.78 15.47
N GLY A 197 29.55 5.79 16.32
CA GLY A 197 28.24 5.18 16.39
C GLY A 197 28.01 4.08 15.36
N THR A 198 26.76 3.75 15.11
CA THR A 198 26.31 2.65 14.29
C THR A 198 25.32 3.13 13.24
N GLU A 199 25.51 2.76 11.97
CA GLU A 199 24.49 2.87 10.96
C GLU A 199 23.45 1.76 11.16
N VAL A 200 22.22 2.15 11.45
CA VAL A 200 21.06 1.26 11.46
C VAL A 200 20.35 1.41 10.14
N ARG A 201 20.29 0.32 9.37
CA ARG A 201 19.69 0.27 8.04
C ARG A 201 18.52 -0.69 8.04
N VAL A 202 17.36 -0.25 7.58
CA VAL A 202 16.16 -1.08 7.42
C VAL A 202 15.85 -1.21 5.94
N VAL A 203 15.72 -2.44 5.48
CA VAL A 203 15.16 -2.80 4.18
C VAL A 203 13.86 -3.54 4.43
N LEU A 204 12.76 -3.01 3.94
CA LEU A 204 11.42 -3.57 4.09
C LEU A 204 10.80 -3.79 2.72
N THR A 205 10.22 -4.95 2.53
CA THR A 205 9.41 -5.28 1.37
C THR A 205 8.04 -5.71 1.86
N TYR A 206 6.98 -5.12 1.32
CA TYR A 206 5.63 -5.58 1.59
C TYR A 206 4.76 -5.55 0.34
N GLU A 207 3.75 -6.40 0.33
CA GLU A 207 2.78 -6.52 -0.76
C GLU A 207 1.43 -6.01 -0.25
N PRO A 208 0.98 -4.82 -0.68
CA PRO A 208 -0.36 -4.37 -0.32
C PRO A 208 -1.39 -5.37 -0.87
N PRO A 209 -2.27 -5.93 -0.03
CA PRO A 209 -3.33 -6.79 -0.51
C PRO A 209 -4.29 -5.99 -1.41
N ALA A 210 -4.95 -6.67 -2.36
CA ALA A 210 -5.93 -6.03 -3.22
C ALA A 210 -7.24 -5.67 -2.45
N GLY A 211 -8.00 -4.72 -2.98
CA GLY A 211 -9.32 -4.36 -2.46
C GLY A 211 -9.30 -3.44 -1.24
N GLN A 212 -10.32 -3.56 -0.38
CA GLN A 212 -10.49 -2.69 0.79
C GLN A 212 -9.32 -2.79 1.78
N LEU A 213 -8.80 -4.00 1.98
CA LEU A 213 -7.67 -4.25 2.86
C LEU A 213 -6.41 -3.52 2.35
N GLY A 214 -6.16 -3.53 1.03
CA GLY A 214 -5.06 -2.77 0.42
C GLY A 214 -5.19 -1.26 0.60
N ALA A 215 -6.40 -0.73 0.50
CA ALA A 215 -6.66 0.68 0.79
C ALA A 215 -6.42 1.03 2.27
N MET A 216 -6.73 0.10 3.20
CA MET A 216 -6.42 0.26 4.62
C MET A 216 -4.92 0.23 4.88
N VAL A 217 -4.20 -0.70 4.27
CA VAL A 217 -2.73 -0.81 4.34
C VAL A 217 -2.05 0.40 3.75
N ALA A 218 -2.51 0.91 2.59
CA ALA A 218 -1.99 2.14 2.00
C ALA A 218 -2.19 3.37 2.91
N LYS A 219 -3.29 3.42 3.67
CA LYS A 219 -3.50 4.45 4.69
C LYS A 219 -2.67 4.23 5.96
N LEU A 220 -2.38 2.98 6.32
CA LEU A 220 -1.53 2.63 7.47
C LEU A 220 -0.10 3.12 7.26
N PHE A 221 0.46 2.86 6.09
CA PHE A 221 1.82 3.26 5.72
C PHE A 221 1.89 4.67 5.12
N GLY A 222 0.75 5.40 5.06
CA GLY A 222 0.65 6.73 4.46
C GLY A 222 0.87 6.72 2.94
N GLU A 223 0.85 7.90 2.34
CA GLU A 223 1.11 8.06 0.91
C GLU A 223 2.59 7.75 0.54
N GLU A 224 3.50 7.82 1.53
CA GLU A 224 4.92 7.53 1.37
C GLU A 224 5.47 6.64 2.49
N PRO A 225 5.42 5.29 2.35
CA PRO A 225 5.98 4.34 3.32
C PRO A 225 7.44 4.59 3.68
N SER A 226 8.21 5.12 2.74
CA SER A 226 9.60 5.52 2.95
C SER A 226 9.78 6.59 4.01
N GLN A 227 8.85 7.55 4.09
CA GLN A 227 8.90 8.63 5.10
C GLN A 227 8.53 8.10 6.48
N GLN A 228 7.60 7.16 6.55
CA GLN A 228 7.21 6.55 7.82
C GLN A 228 8.38 5.77 8.44
N VAL A 229 9.01 4.87 7.66
CA VAL A 229 10.18 4.12 8.13
C VAL A 229 11.32 5.06 8.53
N TYR A 230 11.53 6.14 7.77
CA TYR A 230 12.52 7.15 8.10
C TYR A 230 12.19 7.85 9.42
N GLY A 231 10.94 8.25 9.63
CA GLY A 231 10.47 8.84 10.89
C GLY A 231 10.63 7.89 12.08
N ASP A 232 10.33 6.58 11.89
CA ASP A 232 10.54 5.56 12.91
C ASP A 232 12.01 5.43 13.29
N LEU A 233 12.91 5.42 12.32
CA LEU A 233 14.36 5.39 12.57
C LEU A 233 14.86 6.62 13.32
N TYR A 234 14.32 7.82 13.04
CA TYR A 234 14.66 9.02 13.80
C TYR A 234 14.14 8.98 15.24
N ARG A 235 12.93 8.45 15.45
CA ARG A 235 12.40 8.22 16.81
C ARG A 235 13.25 7.19 17.56
N PHE A 236 13.67 6.12 16.87
CA PHE A 236 14.60 5.15 17.44
C PHE A 236 15.92 5.79 17.83
N LYS A 237 16.50 6.63 16.94
CA LYS A 237 17.71 7.40 17.24
C LYS A 237 17.53 8.26 18.50
N SER A 238 16.46 9.05 18.57
CA SER A 238 16.19 9.90 19.72
C SER A 238 16.06 9.09 21.01
N LEU A 239 15.27 8.01 20.97
CA LEU A 239 15.08 7.12 22.11
C LEU A 239 16.41 6.52 22.61
N MET A 240 17.28 6.07 21.70
CA MET A 240 18.55 5.45 22.08
C MET A 240 19.59 6.48 22.53
N GLU A 241 19.62 7.68 22.00
CA GLU A 241 20.60 8.72 22.34
C GLU A 241 20.20 9.56 23.57
N SER A 242 18.92 9.92 23.71
CA SER A 242 18.42 10.80 24.79
C SER A 242 17.52 10.11 25.81
N GLY A 243 17.06 8.89 25.52
CA GLY A 243 16.06 8.19 26.35
C GLY A 243 14.62 8.65 26.10
N GLU A 244 14.41 9.59 25.20
CA GLU A 244 13.09 10.16 24.90
C GLU A 244 12.75 10.07 23.42
N VAL A 245 11.47 9.86 23.10
CA VAL A 245 10.97 9.91 21.74
C VAL A 245 10.56 11.33 21.40
N ILE A 246 11.15 11.91 20.36
CA ILE A 246 10.75 13.23 19.87
C ILE A 246 9.32 13.12 19.31
N THR A 247 8.38 13.85 19.89
CA THR A 247 7.03 14.02 19.38
C THR A 247 6.81 15.49 19.02
N VAL A 248 6.02 15.72 18.00
CA VAL A 248 5.54 17.07 17.64
C VAL A 248 4.16 17.35 18.26
N GLU A 249 3.63 16.42 19.05
CA GLU A 249 2.36 16.56 19.75
C GLU A 249 2.46 17.68 20.79
N GLY A 250 1.53 18.63 20.72
CA GLY A 250 1.51 19.79 21.62
C GLY A 250 2.42 20.94 21.21
N GLN A 251 3.20 20.85 20.12
CA GLN A 251 3.92 22.01 19.61
C GLN A 251 2.95 22.92 18.84
N PRO A 252 2.89 24.23 19.14
CA PRO A 252 2.10 25.16 18.34
C PRO A 252 2.65 25.14 16.91
N SER A 253 1.84 24.68 15.95
CA SER A 253 2.15 24.87 14.54
C SER A 253 2.23 26.38 14.31
N GLY A 254 3.36 26.92 13.91
CA GLY A 254 3.53 28.35 13.61
C GLY A 254 2.72 28.84 12.39
N ARG A 255 1.67 28.13 12.01
CA ARG A 255 0.64 28.55 11.06
C ARG A 255 -0.50 29.18 11.83
N GLU A 256 -0.63 30.49 11.75
CA GLU A 256 -1.87 31.15 12.10
C GLU A 256 -3.03 30.54 11.28
N PRO A 257 -4.19 30.27 11.90
CA PRO A 257 -5.37 29.87 11.16
C PRO A 257 -5.71 31.00 10.19
N GLN A 258 -5.68 30.73 8.88
CA GLN A 258 -6.19 31.70 7.90
C GLN A 258 -7.66 31.96 8.24
N SER A 259 -7.95 33.11 8.84
CA SER A 259 -9.30 33.58 9.05
C SER A 259 -9.96 33.69 7.67
N LYS A 260 -11.04 32.91 7.46
CA LYS A 260 -11.92 33.10 6.31
C LYS A 260 -12.40 34.56 6.37
N LYS A 261 -11.89 35.42 5.48
CA LYS A 261 -12.51 36.71 5.21
C LYS A 261 -13.93 36.44 4.75
N ALA A 262 -14.89 36.71 5.61
CA ALA A 262 -16.29 36.84 5.24
C ALA A 262 -16.36 37.99 4.26
N SER A 263 -16.69 37.71 2.99
CA SER A 263 -17.10 38.70 2.02
C SER A 263 -18.50 39.15 2.40
N ALA A 264 -18.61 40.41 2.78
CA ALA A 264 -19.86 41.15 2.88
C ALA A 264 -20.41 41.44 1.48
#